data_ccee806d9942c48d79e77c7de5930b03
#
_entry.id   ccee806d9942c48d79e77c7de5930b03
#
_cell.length_a   1.000
_cell.length_b   1.000
_cell.length_c   1.000
_cell.angle_alpha   90.00
_cell.angle_beta   90.00
_cell.angle_gamma   90.00
#
_symmetry.space_group_name_H-M   'P 1'
#
loop_
_entity.id
_entity.type
_entity.pdbx_description
1 polymer ?
#
loop_
_entity_poly.entity_id
_entity_poly.type
_entity_poly.pdbx_seq_one_letter_code
_entity_poly.pdbx_strand_id
1 'polypeptide(L)'
;MPKENPANLSDEDIQKLLYANFKKSILNIEFNHDFSISIESDITQEFIRFLKESRDLQYSTLIDICGVDYPNRADRFDVVYHLLSMTKNKRIRVKVSTSDSRPVPSIINIFPAAEWYEREAYDLYGINFSNHPDMRRMLTDYNFQGFPLRKDFPLTGYTQVRYDDTQKRVIQEPVELGQEFRDFDFESPWLGHISEAHKNETSEND
;
A
#
# COMPACT_ATOMS: atom_id res chain seq x y z
N MET A 1 -8.28 36.78 -3.26
CA MET A 1 -7.76 35.98 -2.14
C MET A 1 -8.85 34.99 -1.75
N PRO A 2 -8.64 33.67 -1.77
CA PRO A 2 -9.62 32.73 -1.25
C PRO A 2 -9.80 33.03 0.25
N LYS A 3 -11.03 33.20 0.68
CA LYS A 3 -11.35 33.34 2.10
C LYS A 3 -11.00 32.02 2.77
N GLU A 4 -10.04 32.03 3.66
CA GLU A 4 -9.77 30.90 4.57
C GLU A 4 -11.08 30.57 5.29
N ASN A 5 -11.56 29.37 5.08
CA ASN A 5 -12.75 28.88 5.74
C ASN A 5 -12.35 28.59 7.21
N PRO A 6 -12.87 29.31 8.22
CA PRO A 6 -12.41 29.20 9.62
C PRO A 6 -12.67 27.84 10.28
N ALA A 7 -13.13 26.86 9.51
CA ALA A 7 -13.46 25.52 9.97
C ALA A 7 -12.42 24.43 9.57
N ASN A 8 -11.31 24.79 8.94
CA ASN A 8 -10.26 23.82 8.60
C ASN A 8 -9.16 23.83 9.64
N LEU A 9 -9.03 22.70 10.37
CA LEU A 9 -7.91 22.48 11.28
C LEU A 9 -6.59 22.51 10.51
N SER A 10 -5.55 23.08 11.10
CA SER A 10 -4.19 22.91 10.59
C SER A 10 -3.74 21.46 10.72
N ASP A 11 -2.69 21.04 10.01
CA ASP A 11 -2.16 19.67 10.14
C ASP A 11 -1.59 19.42 11.53
N GLU A 12 -1.06 20.47 12.19
CA GLU A 12 -0.63 20.40 13.59
C GLU A 12 -1.81 20.18 14.55
N ASP A 13 -2.96 20.80 14.29
CA ASP A 13 -4.14 20.62 15.14
C ASP A 13 -4.76 19.23 14.94
N ILE A 14 -4.75 18.71 13.69
CA ILE A 14 -5.12 17.32 13.41
C ILE A 14 -4.20 16.37 14.18
N GLN A 15 -2.90 16.60 14.14
CA GLN A 15 -1.93 15.80 14.89
C GLN A 15 -2.23 15.81 16.40
N LYS A 16 -2.47 16.97 16.99
CA LYS A 16 -2.82 17.10 18.42
C LYS A 16 -4.09 16.32 18.75
N LEU A 17 -5.13 16.45 17.90
CA LEU A 17 -6.39 15.74 18.07
C LEU A 17 -6.19 14.21 18.04
N LEU A 18 -5.39 13.72 17.11
CA LEU A 18 -5.10 12.29 16.97
C LEU A 18 -4.26 11.77 18.15
N TYR A 19 -3.26 12.51 18.57
CA TYR A 19 -2.49 12.14 19.78
C TYR A 19 -3.32 12.17 21.06
N ALA A 20 -4.29 13.07 21.19
CA ALA A 20 -5.18 13.11 22.36
C ALA A 20 -6.01 11.82 22.49
N ASN A 21 -6.42 11.22 21.35
CA ASN A 21 -7.28 10.04 21.34
C ASN A 21 -6.50 8.71 21.22
N PHE A 22 -5.37 8.69 20.48
CA PHE A 22 -4.67 7.45 20.09
C PHE A 22 -3.17 7.46 20.39
N LYS A 23 -2.69 8.26 21.32
CA LYS A 23 -1.26 8.49 21.60
C LYS A 23 -0.43 7.20 21.71
N LYS A 24 -0.98 6.15 22.30
CA LYS A 24 -0.26 4.88 22.54
C LYS A 24 -0.09 4.03 21.29
N SER A 25 -0.98 4.19 20.31
CA SER A 25 -1.08 3.32 19.15
C SER A 25 -0.65 4.00 17.84
N ILE A 26 -0.28 5.27 17.91
CA ILE A 26 0.36 5.97 16.80
C ILE A 26 1.87 5.72 16.90
N LEU A 27 2.42 5.07 15.87
CA LEU A 27 3.84 4.72 15.80
C LEU A 27 4.66 5.87 15.23
N ASN A 28 4.17 6.51 14.17
CA ASN A 28 4.87 7.61 13.50
C ASN A 28 3.88 8.55 12.80
N ILE A 29 4.24 9.83 12.69
CA ILE A 29 3.54 10.82 11.87
C ILE A 29 4.57 11.54 11.01
N GLU A 30 4.32 11.61 9.72
CA GLU A 30 5.18 12.26 8.73
C GLU A 30 4.42 13.34 8.00
N PHE A 31 5.03 14.52 7.88
CA PHE A 31 4.53 15.67 7.14
C PHE A 31 5.44 15.94 5.93
N ASN A 32 5.49 15.02 5.01
CA ASN A 32 6.15 15.30 3.73
C ASN A 32 5.12 15.96 2.81
N HIS A 33 5.00 15.57 1.56
CA HIS A 33 3.99 16.13 0.65
C HIS A 33 2.54 15.81 1.08
N ASP A 34 2.34 14.69 1.78
CA ASP A 34 1.05 14.24 2.29
C ASP A 34 1.13 13.98 3.81
N PHE A 35 0.02 14.20 4.51
CA PHE A 35 -0.11 13.84 5.91
C PHE A 35 -0.23 12.32 6.05
N SER A 36 0.81 11.69 6.58
CA SER A 36 0.93 10.24 6.69
C SER A 36 1.09 9.80 8.14
N ILE A 37 0.33 8.78 8.56
CA ILE A 37 0.31 8.25 9.92
C ILE A 37 0.52 6.75 9.89
N SER A 38 1.44 6.25 10.70
CA SER A 38 1.63 4.81 10.95
C SER A 38 1.00 4.44 12.28
N ILE A 39 0.16 3.41 12.29
CA ILE A 39 -0.58 2.94 13.46
C ILE A 39 -0.39 1.44 13.67
N GLU A 40 -0.68 0.97 14.89
CA GLU A 40 -0.77 -0.45 15.20
C GLU A 40 -1.98 -1.10 14.51
N SER A 41 -1.82 -2.37 14.10
CA SER A 41 -2.85 -3.10 13.36
C SER A 41 -4.16 -3.24 14.14
N ASP A 42 -4.08 -3.47 15.44
CA ASP A 42 -5.25 -3.81 16.27
C ASP A 42 -6.29 -2.68 16.34
N ILE A 43 -5.84 -1.43 16.23
CA ILE A 43 -6.72 -0.27 16.32
C ILE A 43 -7.26 0.22 14.97
N THR A 44 -6.92 -0.45 13.88
CA THR A 44 -7.22 0.03 12.51
C THR A 44 -8.69 0.41 12.33
N GLN A 45 -9.62 -0.45 12.77
CA GLN A 45 -11.07 -0.16 12.65
C GLN A 45 -11.50 1.06 13.47
N GLU A 46 -11.05 1.13 14.72
CA GLU A 46 -11.41 2.23 15.61
C GLU A 46 -10.86 3.56 15.10
N PHE A 47 -9.59 3.55 14.68
CA PHE A 47 -8.91 4.72 14.13
C PHE A 47 -9.58 5.24 12.86
N ILE A 48 -9.85 4.36 11.88
CA ILE A 48 -10.51 4.74 10.62
C ILE A 48 -11.94 5.21 10.85
N ARG A 49 -12.67 4.58 11.79
CA ARG A 49 -13.99 5.04 12.18
C ARG A 49 -13.94 6.44 12.79
N PHE A 50 -13.00 6.69 13.68
CA PHE A 50 -12.80 8.02 14.26
C PHE A 50 -12.52 9.08 13.19
N LEU A 51 -11.65 8.79 12.20
CA LEU A 51 -11.36 9.69 11.09
C LEU A 51 -12.62 10.02 10.28
N LYS A 52 -13.50 9.04 10.07
CA LYS A 52 -14.74 9.21 9.31
C LYS A 52 -15.79 9.99 10.07
N GLU A 53 -16.03 9.65 11.33
CA GLU A 53 -17.16 10.13 12.13
C GLU A 53 -16.90 11.45 12.87
N SER A 54 -15.62 11.79 13.10
CA SER A 54 -15.25 13.04 13.76
C SER A 54 -15.73 14.25 12.96
N ARG A 55 -16.44 15.18 13.62
CA ARG A 55 -16.96 16.43 13.00
C ARG A 55 -15.86 17.33 12.47
N ASP A 56 -14.70 17.27 13.08
CA ASP A 56 -13.57 18.12 12.74
C ASP A 56 -12.74 17.57 11.57
N LEU A 57 -12.79 16.24 11.35
CA LEU A 57 -11.99 15.56 10.34
C LEU A 57 -12.81 15.18 9.10
N GLN A 58 -13.91 14.45 9.26
CA GLN A 58 -14.85 14.06 8.21
C GLN A 58 -14.18 13.38 6.98
N TYR A 59 -13.28 12.44 7.21
CA TYR A 59 -12.71 11.63 6.11
C TYR A 59 -13.73 10.60 5.60
N SER A 60 -14.72 11.10 4.87
CA SER A 60 -15.89 10.33 4.44
C SER A 60 -15.65 9.46 3.21
N THR A 61 -14.55 9.65 2.50
CA THR A 61 -14.26 8.97 1.24
C THR A 61 -13.01 8.12 1.38
N LEU A 62 -13.15 6.82 1.15
CA LEU A 62 -12.04 5.90 0.92
C LEU A 62 -11.64 6.01 -0.56
N ILE A 63 -10.40 6.42 -0.82
CA ILE A 63 -9.88 6.53 -2.19
C ILE A 63 -9.31 5.19 -2.62
N ASP A 64 -8.46 4.57 -1.76
CA ASP A 64 -7.73 3.37 -2.09
C ASP A 64 -7.24 2.63 -0.84
N ILE A 65 -7.01 1.32 -0.98
CA ILE A 65 -6.26 0.49 -0.04
C ILE A 65 -5.24 -0.30 -0.86
N CYS A 66 -3.97 -0.06 -0.65
CA CYS A 66 -2.91 -0.76 -1.35
C CYS A 66 -1.93 -1.45 -0.40
N GLY A 67 -1.36 -2.56 -0.86
CA GLY A 67 -0.27 -3.27 -0.18
C GLY A 67 1.10 -2.75 -0.62
N VAL A 68 2.08 -2.79 0.27
CA VAL A 68 3.49 -2.55 -0.06
C VAL A 68 4.34 -3.66 0.55
N ASP A 69 5.28 -4.21 -0.21
CA ASP A 69 6.16 -5.29 0.22
C ASP A 69 7.56 -4.76 0.55
N TYR A 70 8.00 -5.02 1.79
CA TYR A 70 9.35 -4.69 2.30
C TYR A 70 10.05 -5.98 2.77
N PRO A 71 10.71 -6.75 1.87
CA PRO A 71 11.24 -8.08 2.17
C PRO A 71 12.20 -8.14 3.38
N ASN A 72 12.88 -7.05 3.66
CA ASN A 72 13.90 -6.96 4.71
C ASN A 72 13.35 -6.61 6.09
N ARG A 73 12.04 -6.38 6.24
CA ARG A 73 11.40 -6.07 7.53
C ARG A 73 10.82 -7.30 8.19
N ALA A 74 10.74 -7.30 9.53
CA ALA A 74 10.02 -8.32 10.30
C ALA A 74 8.51 -8.29 10.00
N ASP A 75 7.90 -7.09 10.07
CA ASP A 75 6.57 -6.83 9.52
C ASP A 75 6.74 -6.47 8.05
N ARG A 76 6.67 -7.50 7.21
CA ARG A 76 7.03 -7.42 5.80
C ARG A 76 6.13 -6.49 4.99
N PHE A 77 4.85 -6.41 5.32
CA PHE A 77 3.87 -5.68 4.52
C PHE A 77 3.38 -4.44 5.22
N ASP A 78 3.16 -3.37 4.45
CA ASP A 78 2.36 -2.24 4.86
C ASP A 78 1.04 -2.23 4.09
N VAL A 79 -0.08 -2.12 4.81
CA VAL A 79 -1.38 -1.78 4.23
C VAL A 79 -1.57 -0.28 4.32
N VAL A 80 -1.77 0.36 3.19
CA VAL A 80 -1.84 1.82 3.08
C VAL A 80 -3.25 2.23 2.68
N TYR A 81 -3.91 2.96 3.56
CA TYR A 81 -5.25 3.50 3.35
C TYR A 81 -5.17 4.96 2.96
N HIS A 82 -5.79 5.31 1.83
CA HIS A 82 -5.90 6.69 1.36
C HIS A 82 -7.32 7.20 1.60
N LEU A 83 -7.45 8.19 2.47
CA LEU A 83 -8.74 8.78 2.82
C LEU A 83 -8.81 10.26 2.41
N LEU A 84 -10.00 10.69 2.04
CA LEU A 84 -10.29 12.05 1.62
C LEU A 84 -11.47 12.63 2.41
N SER A 85 -11.27 13.81 2.94
CA SER A 85 -12.33 14.68 3.45
C SER A 85 -12.72 15.68 2.35
N MET A 86 -13.88 15.46 1.72
CA MET A 86 -14.40 16.37 0.70
C MET A 86 -14.76 17.73 1.29
N THR A 87 -15.30 17.74 2.51
CA THR A 87 -15.74 18.98 3.19
C THR A 87 -14.57 19.84 3.65
N LYS A 88 -13.47 19.21 4.07
CA LYS A 88 -12.26 19.90 4.55
C LYS A 88 -11.19 20.05 3.48
N ASN A 89 -11.38 19.44 2.30
CA ASN A 89 -10.39 19.38 1.22
C ASN A 89 -9.00 18.92 1.71
N LYS A 90 -8.99 17.85 2.52
CA LYS A 90 -7.77 17.26 3.08
C LYS A 90 -7.67 15.78 2.80
N ARG A 91 -6.46 15.33 2.57
CA ARG A 91 -6.12 13.90 2.42
C ARG A 91 -5.31 13.44 3.61
N ILE A 92 -5.46 12.17 3.93
CA ILE A 92 -4.66 11.48 4.94
C ILE A 92 -4.29 10.11 4.42
N ARG A 93 -3.06 9.70 4.70
CA ARG A 93 -2.55 8.36 4.45
C ARG A 93 -2.35 7.65 5.78
N VAL A 94 -2.99 6.51 5.97
CA VAL A 94 -2.83 5.68 7.16
C VAL A 94 -2.08 4.42 6.75
N LYS A 95 -0.97 4.13 7.42
CA LYS A 95 -0.12 2.95 7.19
C LYS A 95 -0.26 1.99 8.36
N VAL A 96 -0.45 0.71 8.05
CA VAL A 96 -0.54 -0.38 9.02
C VAL A 96 0.45 -1.45 8.62
N SER A 97 1.46 -1.69 9.46
CA SER A 97 2.44 -2.73 9.19
C SER A 97 1.94 -4.09 9.67
N THR A 98 2.16 -5.13 8.87
CA THR A 98 1.72 -6.49 9.12
C THR A 98 2.68 -7.53 8.53
N SER A 99 2.46 -8.79 8.90
CA SER A 99 3.21 -9.95 8.39
C SER A 99 2.26 -11.01 7.84
N ASP A 100 2.81 -12.04 7.19
CA ASP A 100 2.02 -13.18 6.68
C ASP A 100 1.12 -13.83 7.74
N SER A 101 1.56 -13.82 9.00
CA SER A 101 0.85 -14.48 10.10
C SER A 101 -0.14 -13.60 10.85
N ARG A 102 -0.06 -12.27 10.68
CA ARG A 102 -0.89 -11.31 11.41
C ARG A 102 -1.90 -10.64 10.48
N PRO A 103 -3.19 -11.04 10.53
CA PRO A 103 -4.21 -10.40 9.71
C PRO A 103 -4.49 -8.96 10.16
N VAL A 104 -4.84 -8.09 9.23
CA VAL A 104 -5.29 -6.72 9.49
C VAL A 104 -6.81 -6.72 9.67
N PRO A 105 -7.39 -6.02 10.66
CA PRO A 105 -8.83 -5.91 10.78
C PRO A 105 -9.48 -5.26 9.55
N SER A 106 -10.46 -5.95 8.93
CA SER A 106 -11.20 -5.44 7.77
C SER A 106 -12.01 -4.19 8.12
N ILE A 107 -12.04 -3.22 7.22
CA ILE A 107 -12.80 -1.98 7.39
C ILE A 107 -14.08 -1.93 6.56
N ILE A 108 -14.56 -3.05 6.02
CA ILE A 108 -15.78 -3.13 5.20
C ILE A 108 -17.00 -2.52 5.90
N ASN A 109 -17.13 -2.75 7.21
CA ASN A 109 -18.24 -2.20 8.01
C ASN A 109 -18.21 -0.66 8.12
N ILE A 110 -17.08 -0.04 7.80
CA ILE A 110 -16.90 1.40 7.81
C ILE A 110 -17.02 1.95 6.39
N PHE A 111 -16.33 1.33 5.46
CA PHE A 111 -16.34 1.67 4.04
C PHE A 111 -16.64 0.43 3.20
N PRO A 112 -17.86 0.26 2.66
CA PRO A 112 -18.19 -0.90 1.82
C PRO A 112 -17.28 -1.09 0.60
N ALA A 113 -16.73 0.00 0.05
CA ALA A 113 -15.76 -0.06 -1.04
C ALA A 113 -14.48 -0.83 -0.69
N ALA A 114 -14.15 -0.97 0.60
CA ALA A 114 -12.98 -1.72 1.07
C ALA A 114 -13.05 -3.20 0.69
N GLU A 115 -14.24 -3.77 0.47
CA GLU A 115 -14.42 -5.17 0.08
C GLU A 115 -13.53 -5.56 -1.11
N TRP A 116 -13.49 -4.73 -2.13
CA TRP A 116 -12.73 -5.01 -3.34
C TRP A 116 -11.23 -4.72 -3.18
N TYR A 117 -10.88 -3.61 -2.52
CA TYR A 117 -9.49 -3.24 -2.29
C TYR A 117 -8.76 -4.23 -1.35
N GLU A 118 -9.44 -4.70 -0.30
CA GLU A 118 -8.88 -5.70 0.62
C GLU A 118 -8.66 -7.05 -0.09
N ARG A 119 -9.59 -7.45 -0.97
CA ARG A 119 -9.42 -8.65 -1.82
C ARG A 119 -8.28 -8.50 -2.81
N GLU A 120 -8.09 -7.31 -3.39
CA GLU A 120 -6.97 -7.03 -4.28
C GLU A 120 -5.63 -7.14 -3.52
N ALA A 121 -5.52 -6.53 -2.34
CA ALA A 121 -4.33 -6.62 -1.50
C ALA A 121 -4.03 -8.08 -1.08
N TYR A 122 -5.06 -8.87 -0.79
CA TYR A 122 -4.91 -10.30 -0.56
C TYR A 122 -4.42 -11.03 -1.80
N ASP A 123 -5.06 -10.83 -2.94
CA ASP A 123 -4.76 -11.57 -4.17
C ASP A 123 -3.33 -11.31 -4.68
N LEU A 124 -2.88 -10.07 -4.58
CA LEU A 124 -1.58 -9.65 -5.13
C LEU A 124 -0.41 -9.80 -4.15
N TYR A 125 -0.63 -9.66 -2.85
CA TYR A 125 0.42 -9.70 -1.81
C TYR A 125 0.26 -10.83 -0.80
N GLY A 126 -0.93 -11.42 -0.67
CA GLY A 126 -1.24 -12.42 0.35
C GLY A 126 -1.50 -11.82 1.73
N ILE A 127 -1.87 -10.54 1.81
CA ILE A 127 -2.21 -9.89 3.08
C ILE A 127 -3.60 -10.34 3.49
N ASN A 128 -3.72 -10.95 4.67
CA ASN A 128 -4.99 -11.42 5.20
C ASN A 128 -5.74 -10.31 5.96
N PHE A 129 -7.07 -10.26 5.77
CA PHE A 129 -7.93 -9.35 6.51
C PHE A 129 -8.91 -10.13 7.39
N SER A 130 -8.86 -9.88 8.71
CA SER A 130 -9.77 -10.55 9.65
C SER A 130 -11.18 -9.99 9.53
N ASN A 131 -12.19 -10.87 9.67
CA ASN A 131 -13.60 -10.54 9.55
C ASN A 131 -14.04 -10.03 8.16
N HIS A 132 -13.24 -10.26 7.13
CA HIS A 132 -13.66 -10.04 5.75
C HIS A 132 -14.62 -11.17 5.34
N PRO A 133 -15.79 -10.88 4.72
CA PRO A 133 -16.79 -11.89 4.40
C PRO A 133 -16.38 -12.85 3.28
N ASP A 134 -15.55 -12.41 2.33
CA ASP A 134 -15.17 -13.19 1.15
C ASP A 134 -13.77 -12.83 0.64
N MET A 135 -12.78 -13.66 0.95
CA MET A 135 -11.38 -13.48 0.57
C MET A 135 -10.95 -14.30 -0.66
N ARG A 136 -11.88 -14.52 -1.60
CA ARG A 136 -11.53 -15.20 -2.87
C ARG A 136 -10.61 -14.33 -3.74
N ARG A 137 -9.74 -14.98 -4.52
CA ARG A 137 -8.96 -14.30 -5.54
C ARG A 137 -9.86 -13.55 -6.52
N MET A 138 -9.37 -12.42 -7.04
CA MET A 138 -10.15 -11.51 -7.87
C MET A 138 -9.47 -11.21 -9.21
N LEU A 139 -8.17 -10.92 -9.18
CA LEU A 139 -7.41 -10.50 -10.38
C LEU A 139 -6.60 -11.63 -10.99
N THR A 140 -6.16 -12.59 -10.18
CA THR A 140 -5.41 -13.75 -10.67
C THR A 140 -6.35 -14.91 -11.00
N ASP A 141 -5.90 -15.84 -11.82
CA ASP A 141 -6.63 -17.07 -12.15
C ASP A 141 -6.89 -17.92 -10.90
N TYR A 142 -7.97 -18.72 -10.89
CA TYR A 142 -8.36 -19.54 -9.73
C TYR A 142 -7.28 -20.51 -9.26
N ASN A 143 -6.42 -20.98 -10.16
CA ASN A 143 -5.32 -21.92 -9.86
C ASN A 143 -3.96 -21.24 -9.78
N PHE A 144 -3.93 -19.89 -9.75
CA PHE A 144 -2.68 -19.15 -9.70
C PHE A 144 -1.92 -19.45 -8.41
N GLN A 145 -0.62 -19.77 -8.54
CA GLN A 145 0.26 -20.08 -7.44
C GLN A 145 1.11 -18.88 -7.06
N GLY A 146 1.07 -18.49 -5.78
CA GLY A 146 1.84 -17.36 -5.25
C GLY A 146 1.11 -16.02 -5.32
N PHE A 147 1.88 -14.94 -5.12
CA PHE A 147 1.38 -13.56 -5.05
C PHE A 147 2.26 -12.67 -5.93
N PRO A 148 1.72 -12.17 -7.07
CA PRO A 148 2.55 -11.63 -8.16
C PRO A 148 3.21 -10.29 -7.85
N LEU A 149 2.75 -9.52 -6.85
CA LEU A 149 3.37 -8.24 -6.48
C LEU A 149 4.38 -8.34 -5.32
N ARG A 150 4.61 -9.53 -4.76
CA ARG A 150 5.73 -9.72 -3.84
C ARG A 150 7.06 -9.57 -4.57
N LYS A 151 8.03 -8.94 -3.92
CA LYS A 151 9.35 -8.66 -4.51
C LYS A 151 10.16 -9.92 -4.83
N ASP A 152 9.87 -11.03 -4.15
CA ASP A 152 10.47 -12.34 -4.37
C ASP A 152 9.74 -13.18 -5.43
N PHE A 153 8.63 -12.70 -6.00
CA PHE A 153 7.93 -13.37 -7.08
C PHE A 153 8.61 -13.06 -8.43
N PRO A 154 8.88 -14.07 -9.28
CA PRO A 154 9.53 -13.86 -10.56
C PRO A 154 8.70 -12.96 -11.49
N LEU A 155 9.37 -12.04 -12.22
CA LEU A 155 8.70 -11.11 -13.13
C LEU A 155 7.84 -11.81 -14.19
N THR A 156 8.28 -12.95 -14.71
CA THR A 156 7.54 -13.76 -15.71
C THR A 156 6.55 -14.74 -15.10
N GLY A 157 6.56 -14.91 -13.76
CA GLY A 157 5.84 -16.01 -13.13
C GLY A 157 6.46 -17.38 -13.41
N TYR A 158 5.70 -18.43 -13.12
CA TYR A 158 6.13 -19.83 -13.27
C TYR A 158 5.46 -20.53 -14.45
N THR A 159 4.28 -20.07 -14.82
CA THR A 159 3.47 -20.66 -15.89
C THR A 159 2.97 -19.60 -16.85
N GLN A 160 2.87 -19.97 -18.10
CA GLN A 160 2.24 -19.16 -19.15
C GLN A 160 1.00 -19.87 -19.69
N VAL A 161 0.14 -19.09 -20.32
CA VAL A 161 -1.11 -19.58 -20.88
C VAL A 161 -1.06 -19.45 -22.39
N ARG A 162 -1.33 -20.54 -23.11
CA ARG A 162 -1.35 -20.58 -24.58
C ARG A 162 -2.60 -21.30 -25.08
N TYR A 163 -3.13 -20.82 -26.19
CA TYR A 163 -4.18 -21.55 -26.90
C TYR A 163 -3.58 -22.67 -27.73
N ASP A 164 -4.06 -23.90 -27.52
CA ASP A 164 -3.67 -25.07 -28.31
C ASP A 164 -4.72 -25.35 -29.39
N ASP A 165 -4.32 -25.15 -30.64
CA ASP A 165 -5.18 -25.39 -31.82
C ASP A 165 -5.59 -26.85 -32.00
N THR A 166 -4.78 -27.77 -31.54
CA THR A 166 -5.05 -29.21 -31.66
C THR A 166 -6.10 -29.62 -30.66
N GLN A 167 -5.97 -29.18 -29.40
CA GLN A 167 -6.92 -29.50 -28.33
C GLN A 167 -8.10 -28.55 -28.30
N LYS A 168 -8.09 -27.46 -29.08
CA LYS A 168 -9.12 -26.40 -29.12
C LYS A 168 -9.43 -25.80 -27.74
N ARG A 169 -8.39 -25.65 -26.89
CA ARG A 169 -8.52 -25.10 -25.54
C ARG A 169 -7.28 -24.34 -25.13
N VAL A 170 -7.44 -23.53 -24.08
CA VAL A 170 -6.34 -22.87 -23.40
C VAL A 170 -5.64 -23.89 -22.50
N ILE A 171 -4.31 -24.00 -22.62
CA ILE A 171 -3.46 -24.84 -21.78
C ILE A 171 -2.50 -23.99 -20.97
N GLN A 172 -2.14 -24.48 -19.79
CA GLN A 172 -1.07 -23.91 -18.96
C GLN A 172 0.19 -24.75 -19.16
N GLU A 173 1.29 -24.07 -19.40
CA GLU A 173 2.61 -24.68 -19.59
C GLU A 173 3.66 -23.90 -18.79
N PRO A 174 4.81 -24.49 -18.43
CA PRO A 174 5.91 -23.74 -17.84
C PRO A 174 6.32 -22.58 -18.75
N VAL A 175 6.77 -21.47 -18.12
CA VAL A 175 7.25 -20.31 -18.88
C VAL A 175 8.51 -20.69 -19.66
N GLU A 176 8.46 -20.50 -20.98
CA GLU A 176 9.59 -20.63 -21.87
C GLU A 176 9.82 -19.28 -22.57
N LEU A 177 10.91 -18.61 -22.22
CA LEU A 177 11.23 -17.31 -22.78
C LEU A 177 11.96 -17.47 -24.09
N GLY A 178 11.45 -16.82 -25.15
CA GLY A 178 12.15 -16.77 -26.47
C GLY A 178 13.44 -15.95 -26.41
N GLN A 179 13.64 -15.16 -25.38
CA GLN A 179 14.87 -14.41 -25.11
C GLN A 179 15.07 -14.32 -23.59
N GLU A 180 16.30 -14.59 -23.14
CA GLU A 180 16.67 -14.39 -21.74
C GLU A 180 16.57 -12.92 -21.32
N PHE A 181 16.36 -12.67 -20.03
CA PHE A 181 16.44 -11.32 -19.49
C PHE A 181 17.82 -10.75 -19.72
N ARG A 182 17.84 -9.51 -20.21
CA ARG A 182 19.08 -8.77 -20.35
C ARG A 182 19.36 -8.04 -19.04
N ASP A 183 20.59 -8.16 -18.57
CA ASP A 183 21.12 -7.31 -17.51
C ASP A 183 21.75 -6.09 -18.17
N PHE A 184 21.12 -4.94 -18.00
CA PHE A 184 21.61 -3.68 -18.54
C PHE A 184 22.27 -2.89 -17.44
N ASP A 185 23.47 -2.44 -17.69
CA ASP A 185 24.07 -1.34 -16.97
C ASP A 185 23.43 -0.04 -17.47
N PHE A 186 22.58 0.54 -16.62
CA PHE A 186 21.90 1.81 -16.91
C PHE A 186 22.76 3.03 -16.56
N GLU A 187 23.97 2.86 -16.07
CA GLU A 187 24.88 3.97 -15.81
C GLU A 187 25.33 4.55 -17.15
N SER A 188 25.11 5.87 -17.31
CA SER A 188 25.61 6.58 -18.47
C SER A 188 27.12 6.73 -18.32
N PRO A 189 27.95 6.25 -19.28
CA PRO A 189 29.40 6.45 -19.20
C PRO A 189 29.80 7.94 -19.20
N TRP A 190 28.90 8.83 -19.63
CA TRP A 190 29.09 10.27 -19.59
C TRP A 190 28.79 10.91 -18.24
N LEU A 191 28.06 10.22 -17.36
CA LEU A 191 27.70 10.67 -16.02
C LEU A 191 28.59 10.06 -14.92
N GLY A 192 29.48 9.12 -15.26
CA GLY A 192 30.34 8.44 -14.29
C GLY A 192 31.18 9.40 -13.46
N HIS A 193 31.75 10.44 -14.07
CA HIS A 193 32.55 11.46 -13.38
C HIS A 193 31.69 12.36 -12.46
N ILE A 194 30.40 12.56 -12.76
CA ILE A 194 29.49 13.38 -11.95
C ILE A 194 29.03 12.61 -10.72
N SER A 195 28.79 11.30 -10.86
CA SER A 195 28.38 10.44 -9.74
C SER A 195 29.50 10.26 -8.71
N GLU A 196 30.77 10.23 -9.14
CA GLU A 196 31.93 10.20 -8.25
C GLU A 196 32.10 11.53 -7.49
N ALA A 197 31.87 12.67 -8.14
CA ALA A 197 31.91 13.97 -7.51
C ALA A 197 30.85 14.11 -6.39
N HIS A 198 29.60 13.67 -6.63
CA HIS A 198 28.54 13.70 -5.63
C HIS A 198 28.77 12.71 -4.47
N LYS A 199 29.41 11.56 -4.69
CA LYS A 199 29.79 10.65 -3.60
C LYS A 199 30.83 11.25 -2.67
N ASN A 200 31.72 12.08 -3.19
CA ASN A 200 32.74 12.74 -2.38
C ASN A 200 32.20 13.94 -1.58
N GLU A 201 31.20 14.66 -2.10
CA GLU A 201 30.54 15.76 -1.38
C GLU A 201 29.67 15.29 -0.21
N THR A 202 29.08 14.08 -0.28
CA THR A 202 28.29 13.50 0.80
C THR A 202 29.14 12.86 1.90
N SER A 203 30.42 12.52 1.64
CA SER A 203 31.33 11.95 2.62
C SER A 203 32.12 13.02 3.42
N GLU A 204 32.07 14.28 3.04
CA GLU A 204 32.70 15.39 3.78
C GLU A 204 31.77 16.11 4.77
N ASN A 205 30.46 15.73 4.81
CA ASN A 205 29.47 16.34 5.68
C ASN A 205 28.90 15.40 6.78
N ASP A 206 29.53 14.24 7.05
CA ASP A 206 29.22 13.36 8.18
C ASP A 206 30.28 13.46 9.31
#